data_120f87a7a392204b8cf8c2cc5394e57b
#
_entry.id   120f87a7a392204b8cf8c2cc5394e57b
#
_cell.length_a   1.000
_cell.length_b   1.000
_cell.length_c   1.000
_cell.angle_alpha   90.00
_cell.angle_beta   90.00
_cell.angle_gamma   90.00
#
_symmetry.space_group_name_H-M   'P 1'
#
loop_
_entity.id
_entity.type
_entity.pdbx_description
1 polymer ?
#
loop_
_entity_poly.entity_id
_entity_poly.type
_entity_poly.pdbx_seq_one_letter_code
_entity_poly.pdbx_strand_id
1 'polypeptide(L)'
;VIALVTSLLILIFWLGIFGFEKKKFDEYSIYFQESVSGLNIGSSIKYKGFEVGNVSEIKLNPHNSEEIQIDIVIKKGTPIKEDNYAVLGNLGITGLKYIELKGGSNNSKLLQEDENGFRIISSKTSDLTTLVDSTTDLTNQLTLVLGQMKKLLADENIKTISEILGKTQNSMSNVEPVAE
;
A
#
# COMPACT_ATOMS: atom_id res chain seq x y z
N VAL A 1 37.71 29.99 43.65
CA VAL A 1 37.19 28.63 43.90
C VAL A 1 35.65 28.67 43.99
N ILE A 2 35.10 29.50 44.92
CA ILE A 2 33.63 29.57 45.12
C ILE A 2 32.89 29.96 43.84
N ALA A 3 33.36 30.97 43.09
CA ALA A 3 32.73 31.40 41.82
C ALA A 3 32.72 30.31 40.75
N LEU A 4 33.75 29.46 40.67
CA LEU A 4 33.80 28.31 39.76
C LEU A 4 32.81 27.23 40.16
N VAL A 5 32.67 26.94 41.46
CA VAL A 5 31.69 25.94 41.93
C VAL A 5 30.25 26.41 41.71
N THR A 6 29.93 27.68 41.94
CA THR A 6 28.60 28.23 41.67
C THR A 6 28.27 28.24 40.17
N SER A 7 29.25 28.60 39.33
CA SER A 7 29.08 28.54 37.87
C SER A 7 28.82 27.11 37.37
N LEU A 8 29.54 26.12 37.92
CA LEU A 8 29.33 24.71 37.58
C LEU A 8 27.94 24.20 38.01
N LEU A 9 27.51 24.57 39.23
CA LEU A 9 26.17 24.20 39.71
C LEU A 9 25.06 24.83 38.86
N ILE A 10 25.21 26.10 38.46
CA ILE A 10 24.26 26.76 37.55
C ILE A 10 24.25 26.06 36.19
N LEU A 11 25.40 25.69 35.65
CA LEU A 11 25.49 24.95 34.38
C LEU A 11 24.80 23.58 34.47
N ILE A 12 25.04 22.81 35.52
CA ILE A 12 24.40 21.50 35.75
C ILE A 12 22.89 21.68 35.91
N PHE A 13 22.45 22.68 36.67
CA PHE A 13 21.03 22.98 36.84
C PHE A 13 20.37 23.39 35.53
N TRP A 14 21.04 24.21 34.72
CA TRP A 14 20.56 24.64 33.41
C TRP A 14 20.47 23.44 32.42
N LEU A 15 21.48 22.57 32.39
CA LEU A 15 21.46 21.34 31.62
C LEU A 15 20.36 20.37 32.09
N GLY A 16 20.10 20.28 33.39
CA GLY A 16 19.01 19.47 33.95
C GLY A 16 17.62 19.97 33.55
N ILE A 17 17.40 21.28 33.50
CA ILE A 17 16.10 21.86 33.12
C ILE A 17 15.88 21.82 31.63
N PHE A 18 16.88 22.13 30.82
CA PHE A 18 16.76 22.22 29.35
C PHE A 18 17.16 20.94 28.62
N GLY A 19 17.89 20.01 29.29
CA GLY A 19 18.30 18.72 28.69
C GLY A 19 17.19 17.67 28.65
N PHE A 20 16.11 17.80 29.42
CA PHE A 20 14.94 16.90 29.32
C PHE A 20 13.92 17.51 28.35
N GLU A 21 14.20 17.41 27.05
CA GLU A 21 13.12 17.58 26.09
C GLU A 21 12.06 16.49 26.37
N LYS A 22 10.86 16.91 26.78
CA LYS A 22 9.71 16.01 26.85
C LYS A 22 9.61 15.32 25.50
N LYS A 23 9.50 13.97 25.46
CA LYS A 23 9.27 13.22 24.21
C LYS A 23 8.17 13.94 23.42
N LYS A 24 8.55 14.59 22.34
CA LYS A 24 7.61 15.34 21.46
C LYS A 24 6.91 14.41 20.48
N PHE A 25 7.25 13.12 20.52
CA PHE A 25 6.82 12.10 19.59
C PHE A 25 6.31 10.87 20.35
N ASP A 26 5.39 10.18 19.74
CA ASP A 26 4.92 8.85 20.12
C ASP A 26 5.49 7.84 19.13
N GLU A 27 5.85 6.65 19.61
CA GLU A 27 6.45 5.58 18.83
C GLU A 27 5.38 4.58 18.38
N TYR A 28 5.48 4.12 17.13
CA TYR A 28 4.59 3.13 16.52
C TYR A 28 5.41 2.16 15.67
N SER A 29 4.93 0.93 15.51
CA SER A 29 5.51 -0.07 14.61
C SER A 29 4.52 -0.41 13.50
N ILE A 30 5.05 -0.67 12.31
CA ILE A 30 4.28 -1.09 11.13
C ILE A 30 5.00 -2.30 10.54
N TYR A 31 4.25 -3.31 10.12
CA TYR A 31 4.77 -4.51 9.47
C TYR A 31 4.31 -4.55 8.02
N PHE A 32 5.24 -4.47 7.06
CA PHE A 32 4.95 -4.54 5.63
C PHE A 32 5.38 -5.88 5.05
N GLN A 33 4.52 -6.48 4.22
CA GLN A 33 4.81 -7.68 3.44
C GLN A 33 5.28 -7.37 2.02
N GLU A 34 5.11 -6.13 1.56
CA GLU A 34 5.62 -5.68 0.27
C GLU A 34 7.03 -5.10 0.37
N SER A 35 7.72 -4.97 -0.77
CA SER A 35 9.05 -4.38 -0.82
C SER A 35 9.04 -2.91 -0.37
N VAL A 36 9.84 -2.62 0.64
CA VAL A 36 10.06 -1.25 1.16
C VAL A 36 11.21 -0.52 0.46
N SER A 37 11.69 -1.03 -0.69
CA SER A 37 12.76 -0.40 -1.47
C SER A 37 12.42 1.06 -1.77
N GLY A 38 13.37 1.96 -1.52
CA GLY A 38 13.17 3.41 -1.63
C GLY A 38 12.69 4.11 -0.36
N LEU A 39 12.29 3.35 0.68
CA LEU A 39 12.05 3.90 2.00
C LEU A 39 13.36 3.94 2.80
N ASN A 40 13.63 5.03 3.48
CA ASN A 40 14.85 5.26 4.26
C ASN A 40 14.51 5.70 5.69
N ILE A 41 15.47 5.55 6.60
CA ILE A 41 15.40 6.21 7.90
C ILE A 41 15.29 7.72 7.65
N GLY A 42 14.37 8.40 8.33
CA GLY A 42 14.04 9.79 8.09
C GLY A 42 12.98 10.04 7.00
N SER A 43 12.55 9.01 6.24
CA SER A 43 11.42 9.15 5.31
C SER A 43 10.18 9.68 6.04
N SER A 44 9.45 10.60 5.41
CA SER A 44 8.31 11.26 6.05
C SER A 44 7.12 10.31 6.24
N ILE A 45 6.41 10.52 7.34
CA ILE A 45 5.10 9.93 7.59
C ILE A 45 4.06 11.01 7.36
N LYS A 46 3.13 10.75 6.45
CA LYS A 46 2.03 11.67 6.14
C LYS A 46 0.70 11.10 6.59
N TYR A 47 -0.13 11.94 7.12
CA TYR A 47 -1.52 11.63 7.45
C TYR A 47 -2.44 12.58 6.70
N LYS A 48 -3.21 12.04 5.75
CA LYS A 48 -4.04 12.84 4.82
C LYS A 48 -3.23 13.95 4.11
N GLY A 49 -1.99 13.62 3.70
CA GLY A 49 -1.08 14.55 3.01
C GLY A 49 -0.27 15.47 3.91
N PHE A 50 -0.59 15.56 5.22
CA PHE A 50 0.14 16.39 6.18
C PHE A 50 1.24 15.58 6.86
N GLU A 51 2.47 16.14 6.95
CA GLU A 51 3.61 15.47 7.57
C GLU A 51 3.50 15.48 9.09
N VAL A 52 3.36 14.29 9.65
CA VAL A 52 3.15 14.08 11.09
C VAL A 52 4.33 13.44 11.81
N GLY A 53 5.31 12.92 11.07
CA GLY A 53 6.45 12.22 11.67
C GLY A 53 7.43 11.68 10.64
N ASN A 54 8.28 10.78 11.06
CA ASN A 54 9.29 10.15 10.20
C ASN A 54 9.62 8.72 10.64
N VAL A 55 10.23 7.97 9.72
CA VAL A 55 10.77 6.63 9.97
C VAL A 55 11.98 6.75 10.88
N SER A 56 11.99 6.00 11.98
CA SER A 56 13.09 5.95 12.94
C SER A 56 14.00 4.74 12.73
N GLU A 57 13.43 3.58 12.37
CA GLU A 57 14.19 2.35 12.14
C GLU A 57 13.51 1.46 11.09
N ILE A 58 14.31 0.71 10.34
CA ILE A 58 13.86 -0.31 9.40
C ILE A 58 14.64 -1.59 9.69
N LYS A 59 13.94 -2.68 9.97
CA LYS A 59 14.54 -3.98 10.31
C LYS A 59 13.70 -5.15 9.80
N LEU A 60 14.33 -6.30 9.61
CA LEU A 60 13.61 -7.54 9.36
C LEU A 60 12.87 -7.98 10.63
N ASN A 61 11.63 -8.47 10.49
CA ASN A 61 10.92 -9.04 11.60
C ASN A 61 11.60 -10.36 12.01
N PRO A 62 12.15 -10.47 13.24
CA PRO A 62 12.87 -11.66 13.67
C PRO A 62 11.97 -12.89 13.84
N HIS A 63 10.66 -12.70 13.94
CA HIS A 63 9.68 -13.76 14.12
C HIS A 63 8.97 -14.15 12.81
N ASN A 64 9.04 -13.29 11.78
CA ASN A 64 8.44 -13.53 10.48
C ASN A 64 9.29 -12.92 9.36
N SER A 65 10.06 -13.75 8.65
CA SER A 65 10.96 -13.32 7.58
C SER A 65 10.25 -12.74 6.34
N GLU A 66 8.93 -12.90 6.23
CA GLU A 66 8.12 -12.33 5.15
C GLU A 66 7.73 -10.87 5.42
N GLU A 67 8.06 -10.35 6.61
CA GLU A 67 7.68 -9.01 7.04
C GLU A 67 8.90 -8.14 7.33
N ILE A 68 8.80 -6.89 6.90
CA ILE A 68 9.72 -5.82 7.29
C ILE A 68 9.06 -5.00 8.40
N GLN A 69 9.71 -4.95 9.55
CA GLN A 69 9.29 -4.06 10.64
C GLN A 69 9.85 -2.66 10.42
N ILE A 70 8.98 -1.67 10.50
CA ILE A 70 9.33 -0.26 10.39
C ILE A 70 8.86 0.43 11.66
N ASP A 71 9.79 0.96 12.43
CA ASP A 71 9.49 1.77 13.58
C ASP A 71 9.44 3.24 13.15
N ILE A 72 8.42 3.94 13.61
CA ILE A 72 8.15 5.33 13.23
C ILE A 72 7.91 6.18 14.48
N VAL A 73 8.18 7.46 14.35
CA VAL A 73 7.86 8.46 15.36
C VAL A 73 6.87 9.46 14.81
N ILE A 74 5.80 9.72 15.55
CA ILE A 74 4.71 10.62 15.17
C ILE A 74 4.59 11.71 16.21
N LYS A 75 4.39 12.96 15.78
CA LYS A 75 4.20 14.13 16.67
C LYS A 75 3.05 13.87 17.64
N LYS A 76 3.28 14.13 18.93
CA LYS A 76 2.25 14.01 19.95
C LYS A 76 1.01 14.83 19.62
N GLY A 77 -0.15 14.26 19.92
CA GLY A 77 -1.44 14.89 19.62
C GLY A 77 -1.97 14.58 18.24
N THR A 78 -1.23 13.84 17.40
CA THR A 78 -1.77 13.30 16.15
C THR A 78 -2.76 12.18 16.50
N PRO A 79 -4.05 12.26 16.09
CA PRO A 79 -5.08 11.30 16.49
C PRO A 79 -4.99 10.02 15.64
N ILE A 80 -4.06 9.12 16.00
CA ILE A 80 -3.97 7.80 15.37
C ILE A 80 -5.03 6.89 15.97
N LYS A 81 -5.85 6.29 15.12
CA LYS A 81 -6.99 5.46 15.49
C LYS A 81 -6.79 3.99 15.08
N GLU A 82 -7.60 3.10 15.65
CA GLU A 82 -7.52 1.65 15.38
C GLU A 82 -7.77 1.28 13.92
N ASP A 83 -8.57 2.07 13.19
CA ASP A 83 -8.85 1.90 11.77
C ASP A 83 -7.87 2.62 10.84
N ASN A 84 -6.82 3.27 11.38
CA ASN A 84 -5.73 3.76 10.56
C ASN A 84 -4.89 2.60 10.02
N TYR A 85 -4.46 2.76 8.79
CA TYR A 85 -3.54 1.83 8.14
C TYR A 85 -2.47 2.59 7.35
N ALA A 86 -1.32 1.97 7.24
CA ALA A 86 -0.18 2.51 6.51
C ALA A 86 -0.10 1.93 5.11
N VAL A 87 0.23 2.76 4.14
CA VAL A 87 0.57 2.37 2.76
C VAL A 87 1.88 3.04 2.35
N LEU A 88 2.63 2.40 1.45
CA LEU A 88 3.80 3.01 0.84
C LEU A 88 3.37 3.93 -0.29
N GLY A 89 3.83 5.18 -0.25
CA GLY A 89 3.64 6.18 -1.30
C GLY A 89 4.95 6.50 -2.01
N ASN A 90 4.89 6.86 -3.29
CA ASN A 90 6.06 7.28 -4.06
C ASN A 90 6.25 8.80 -3.97
N LEU A 91 7.48 9.23 -3.73
CA LEU A 91 7.86 10.64 -3.75
C LEU A 91 8.35 11.04 -5.15
N GLY A 92 7.42 11.39 -6.01
CA GLY A 92 7.71 11.69 -7.41
C GLY A 92 8.14 10.44 -8.20
N ILE A 93 9.04 10.63 -9.19
CA ILE A 93 9.52 9.57 -10.10
C ILE A 93 10.91 9.04 -9.71
N THR A 94 11.46 9.48 -8.60
CA THR A 94 12.85 9.19 -8.19
C THR A 94 13.03 7.81 -7.55
N GLY A 95 11.93 7.10 -7.28
CA GLY A 95 11.95 5.82 -6.57
C GLY A 95 12.02 5.95 -5.05
N LEU A 96 12.07 7.17 -4.52
CA LEU A 96 11.97 7.39 -3.07
C LEU A 96 10.53 7.14 -2.59
N LYS A 97 10.43 6.57 -1.39
CA LYS A 97 9.14 6.27 -0.76
C LYS A 97 8.95 7.03 0.56
N TYR A 98 7.69 7.25 0.89
CA TYR A 98 7.22 7.72 2.19
C TYR A 98 6.09 6.83 2.68
N ILE A 99 5.70 6.94 3.95
CA ILE A 99 4.55 6.21 4.50
C ILE A 99 3.37 7.16 4.58
N GLU A 100 2.23 6.75 4.03
CA GLU A 100 0.97 7.47 4.18
C GLU A 100 0.03 6.70 5.10
N LEU A 101 -0.47 7.40 6.11
CA LEU A 101 -1.50 6.92 7.02
C LEU A 101 -2.86 7.29 6.44
N LYS A 102 -3.66 6.28 6.16
CA LYS A 102 -5.03 6.38 5.65
C LYS A 102 -6.02 5.91 6.71
N GLY A 103 -7.32 6.11 6.49
CA GLY A 103 -8.37 5.78 7.46
C GLY A 103 -8.55 6.87 8.52
N GLY A 104 -8.82 6.48 9.75
CA GLY A 104 -9.07 7.41 10.87
C GLY A 104 -10.46 8.00 10.85
N SER A 105 -11.49 7.14 10.88
CA SER A 105 -12.89 7.55 10.96
C SER A 105 -13.22 8.19 12.32
N ASN A 106 -14.21 9.09 12.34
CA ASN A 106 -14.60 9.77 13.59
C ASN A 106 -15.10 8.80 14.65
N ASN A 107 -15.68 7.67 14.24
CA ASN A 107 -16.27 6.69 15.14
C ASN A 107 -15.27 5.67 15.69
N SER A 108 -14.05 5.60 15.13
CA SER A 108 -13.01 4.69 15.60
C SER A 108 -12.33 5.26 16.84
N LYS A 109 -11.91 4.37 17.74
CA LYS A 109 -11.18 4.71 18.97
C LYS A 109 -9.73 5.07 18.64
N LEU A 110 -9.07 5.75 19.56
CA LEU A 110 -7.63 5.98 19.49
C LEU A 110 -6.89 4.64 19.63
N LEU A 111 -5.84 4.47 18.83
CA LEU A 111 -4.98 3.30 18.88
C LEU A 111 -4.29 3.24 20.24
N GLN A 112 -4.46 2.12 20.92
CA GLN A 112 -3.86 1.85 22.22
C GLN A 112 -2.63 0.94 22.07
N GLU A 113 -1.86 0.85 23.13
CA GLU A 113 -0.78 -0.12 23.24
C GLU A 113 -1.35 -1.55 23.35
N ASP A 114 -0.67 -2.49 22.71
CA ASP A 114 -0.97 -3.92 22.85
C ASP A 114 -0.53 -4.43 24.24
N GLU A 115 -0.73 -5.73 24.49
CA GLU A 115 -0.36 -6.39 25.73
C GLU A 115 1.15 -6.31 26.04
N ASN A 116 1.99 -6.03 25.03
CA ASN A 116 3.44 -5.90 25.12
C ASN A 116 3.89 -4.43 25.20
N GLY A 117 2.97 -3.48 25.22
CA GLY A 117 3.26 -2.04 25.29
C GLY A 117 3.62 -1.41 23.93
N PHE A 118 3.35 -2.10 22.80
CA PHE A 118 3.58 -1.58 21.46
C PHE A 118 2.30 -1.02 20.84
N ARG A 119 2.44 0.05 20.06
CA ARG A 119 1.37 0.61 19.23
C ARG A 119 1.61 0.18 17.79
N ILE A 120 0.81 -0.76 17.29
CA ILE A 120 0.98 -1.34 15.96
C ILE A 120 -0.07 -0.76 15.02
N ILE A 121 0.38 -0.10 13.94
CA ILE A 121 -0.49 0.36 12.87
C ILE A 121 -0.51 -0.74 11.79
N SER A 122 -1.69 -1.17 11.36
CA SER A 122 -1.82 -2.15 10.27
C SER A 122 -1.28 -1.58 8.96
N SER A 123 -0.77 -2.44 8.08
CA SER A 123 -0.36 -2.07 6.73
C SER A 123 -1.32 -2.61 5.67
N LYS A 124 -1.33 -1.96 4.52
CA LYS A 124 -1.97 -2.47 3.30
C LYS A 124 -1.02 -2.30 2.13
N THR A 125 -1.16 -3.17 1.13
CA THR A 125 -0.41 -3.09 -0.12
C THR A 125 -0.68 -1.75 -0.82
N SER A 126 0.36 -1.18 -1.42
CA SER A 126 0.25 0.11 -2.11
C SER A 126 -0.63 0.01 -3.37
N ASP A 127 -1.30 1.11 -3.71
CA ASP A 127 -2.18 1.18 -4.88
C ASP A 127 -1.42 0.86 -6.19
N LEU A 128 -0.14 1.20 -6.27
CA LEU A 128 0.70 0.91 -7.42
C LEU A 128 0.98 -0.59 -7.56
N THR A 129 1.30 -1.28 -6.49
CA THR A 129 1.51 -2.74 -6.47
C THR A 129 0.23 -3.45 -6.90
N THR A 130 -0.92 -3.03 -6.36
CA THR A 130 -2.23 -3.57 -6.75
C THR A 130 -2.54 -3.36 -8.23
N LEU A 131 -2.17 -2.21 -8.82
CA LEU A 131 -2.34 -1.94 -10.26
C LEU A 131 -1.46 -2.85 -11.12
N VAL A 132 -0.20 -3.08 -10.74
CA VAL A 132 0.72 -3.97 -11.45
C VAL A 132 0.20 -5.39 -11.43
N ASP A 133 -0.24 -5.90 -10.30
CA ASP A 133 -0.81 -7.23 -10.15
C ASP A 133 -2.08 -7.39 -11.02
N SER A 134 -2.97 -6.39 -10.97
CA SER A 134 -4.19 -6.37 -11.81
C SER A 134 -3.89 -6.36 -13.31
N THR A 135 -2.82 -5.68 -13.73
CA THR A 135 -2.40 -5.64 -15.14
C THR A 135 -1.92 -7.01 -15.61
N THR A 136 -1.22 -7.75 -14.76
CA THR A 136 -0.77 -9.12 -15.04
C THR A 136 -1.97 -10.05 -15.22
N ASP A 137 -2.98 -9.96 -14.36
CA ASP A 137 -4.22 -10.74 -14.47
C ASP A 137 -5.00 -10.40 -15.75
N LEU A 138 -5.10 -9.13 -16.11
CA LEU A 138 -5.72 -8.70 -17.37
C LEU A 138 -4.98 -9.27 -18.58
N THR A 139 -3.65 -9.26 -18.58
CA THR A 139 -2.85 -9.83 -19.67
C THR A 139 -3.10 -11.33 -19.82
N ASN A 140 -3.18 -12.07 -18.73
CA ASN A 140 -3.52 -13.49 -18.74
C ASN A 140 -4.92 -13.75 -19.28
N GLN A 141 -5.92 -12.97 -18.85
CA GLN A 141 -7.30 -13.07 -19.36
C GLN A 141 -7.38 -12.74 -20.85
N LEU A 142 -6.72 -11.69 -21.33
CA LEU A 142 -6.64 -11.34 -22.73
C LEU A 142 -6.01 -12.47 -23.55
N THR A 143 -4.95 -13.08 -23.07
CA THR A 143 -4.31 -14.21 -23.75
C THR A 143 -5.27 -15.41 -23.91
N LEU A 144 -6.06 -15.71 -22.88
CA LEU A 144 -7.08 -16.76 -22.93
C LEU A 144 -8.18 -16.42 -23.93
N VAL A 145 -8.69 -15.19 -23.93
CA VAL A 145 -9.73 -14.73 -24.88
C VAL A 145 -9.20 -14.79 -26.32
N LEU A 146 -7.99 -14.30 -26.57
CA LEU A 146 -7.37 -14.38 -27.90
C LEU A 146 -7.18 -15.83 -28.36
N GLY A 147 -6.81 -16.73 -27.44
CA GLY A 147 -6.72 -18.17 -27.72
C GLY A 147 -8.07 -18.78 -28.11
N GLN A 148 -9.15 -18.39 -27.44
CA GLN A 148 -10.51 -18.83 -27.76
C GLN A 148 -10.99 -18.25 -29.10
N MET A 149 -10.73 -16.96 -29.33
CA MET A 149 -11.04 -16.32 -30.64
C MET A 149 -10.29 -17.00 -31.79
N LYS A 150 -9.00 -17.32 -31.62
CA LYS A 150 -8.23 -18.08 -32.61
C LYS A 150 -8.83 -19.44 -32.90
N LYS A 151 -9.36 -20.15 -31.93
CA LYS A 151 -10.08 -21.43 -32.15
C LYS A 151 -11.38 -21.23 -32.89
N LEU A 152 -12.16 -20.19 -32.57
CA LEU A 152 -13.42 -19.87 -33.28
C LEU A 152 -13.17 -19.48 -34.73
N LEU A 153 -12.10 -18.76 -35.01
CA LEU A 153 -11.70 -18.29 -36.33
C LEU A 153 -10.81 -19.29 -37.06
N ALA A 154 -10.64 -20.50 -36.56
CA ALA A 154 -9.92 -21.54 -37.27
C ALA A 154 -10.60 -21.88 -38.59
N ASP A 155 -9.82 -22.12 -39.65
CA ASP A 155 -10.30 -22.37 -41.02
C ASP A 155 -11.39 -23.42 -41.09
N GLU A 156 -11.32 -24.45 -40.24
CA GLU A 156 -12.32 -25.51 -40.15
C GLU A 156 -13.69 -24.97 -39.68
N ASN A 157 -13.72 -24.08 -38.68
CA ASN A 157 -14.96 -23.48 -38.19
C ASN A 157 -15.55 -22.51 -39.21
N ILE A 158 -14.72 -21.71 -39.86
CA ILE A 158 -15.13 -20.79 -40.92
C ILE A 158 -15.73 -21.58 -42.11
N LYS A 159 -15.10 -22.68 -42.48
CA LYS A 159 -15.61 -23.57 -43.53
C LYS A 159 -16.96 -24.18 -43.17
N THR A 160 -17.09 -24.67 -41.96
CA THR A 160 -18.35 -25.24 -41.42
C THR A 160 -19.48 -24.20 -41.42
N ILE A 161 -19.20 -22.98 -40.96
CA ILE A 161 -20.17 -21.88 -40.99
C ILE A 161 -20.58 -21.55 -42.43
N SER A 162 -19.62 -21.48 -43.34
CA SER A 162 -19.89 -21.23 -44.77
C SER A 162 -20.75 -22.32 -45.41
N GLU A 163 -20.50 -23.60 -45.10
CA GLU A 163 -21.31 -24.73 -45.55
C GLU A 163 -22.75 -24.69 -44.99
N ILE A 164 -22.91 -24.34 -43.71
CA ILE A 164 -24.25 -24.17 -43.10
C ILE A 164 -25.01 -23.04 -43.77
N LEU A 165 -24.37 -21.88 -43.97
CA LEU A 165 -24.99 -20.74 -44.64
C LEU A 165 -25.40 -21.10 -46.07
N GLY A 166 -24.53 -21.80 -46.83
CA GLY A 166 -24.85 -22.25 -48.17
C GLY A 166 -26.02 -23.22 -48.22
N LYS A 167 -26.10 -24.18 -47.29
CA LYS A 167 -27.25 -25.11 -47.19
C LYS A 167 -28.53 -24.38 -46.80
N THR A 168 -28.47 -23.40 -45.90
CA THR A 168 -29.63 -22.61 -45.50
C THR A 168 -30.15 -21.77 -46.64
N GLN A 169 -29.27 -21.15 -47.41
CA GLN A 169 -29.64 -20.36 -48.59
C GLN A 169 -30.30 -21.23 -49.68
N ASN A 170 -29.76 -22.42 -49.96
CA ASN A 170 -30.37 -23.36 -50.89
C ASN A 170 -31.73 -23.88 -50.39
N SER A 171 -31.89 -24.10 -49.10
CA SER A 171 -33.19 -24.51 -48.52
C SER A 171 -34.23 -23.40 -48.63
N MET A 172 -33.83 -22.15 -48.44
CA MET A 172 -34.73 -20.99 -48.57
C MET A 172 -35.13 -20.73 -50.03
N SER A 173 -34.22 -20.97 -51.00
CA SER A 173 -34.52 -20.78 -52.44
C SER A 173 -35.42 -21.88 -52.97
N ASN A 174 -35.48 -23.07 -52.38
CA ASN A 174 -36.34 -24.19 -52.75
C ASN A 174 -37.72 -24.16 -52.06
N VAL A 175 -37.98 -23.18 -51.22
CA VAL A 175 -39.34 -22.92 -50.75
C VAL A 175 -40.02 -22.03 -51.79
N GLU A 176 -40.56 -22.66 -52.83
CA GLU A 176 -41.44 -21.99 -53.77
C GLU A 176 -42.62 -21.38 -53.00
N PRO A 177 -43.03 -20.14 -53.33
CA PRO A 177 -44.25 -19.61 -52.73
C PRO A 177 -45.40 -20.48 -53.27
N VAL A 178 -46.09 -21.16 -52.32
CA VAL A 178 -47.40 -21.73 -52.59
C VAL A 178 -48.29 -20.52 -52.84
N ALA A 179 -48.36 -20.12 -54.10
CA ALA A 179 -49.37 -19.21 -54.57
C ALA A 179 -50.60 -20.07 -54.96
N GLU A 180 -51.67 -19.88 -54.20
CA GLU A 180 -53.09 -20.22 -54.35
C GLU A 180 -53.50 -21.36 -55.20
#